data_05d4da6cd8a3e1d697df63a13a27fc2b
#
_entry.id   05d4da6cd8a3e1d697df63a13a27fc2b
#
_cell.length_a   1.000
_cell.length_b   1.000
_cell.length_c   1.000
_cell.angle_alpha   90.00
_cell.angle_beta   90.00
_cell.angle_gamma   90.00
#
_symmetry.space_group_name_H-M   'P 1'
#
loop_
_entity.id
_entity.type
_entity.pdbx_description
1 polymer ?
#
loop_
_entity_poly.entity_id
_entity_poly.type
_entity_poly.pdbx_seq_one_letter_code
_entity_poly.pdbx_strand_id
1 'polypeptide(L)'
;MLRELRIGDMVAKLPIIQGGMGVGVSLSRLAGAVAKEGGVGVISTAQIGFEEPEFEKDQAKANLIAIKKHIKKAKELACGHGMVGVNIMEALKHYKEHVLAAVEAGADVIISGAGLPMELPELVDEKSHTRIAPIVSSKRAANLILKMWAHRYNRTADFIVIEGPKAGGHLGFSNEQLADMEHMDYDSEIKEIISCAKAYEEKFKKHIPVIVAGGVFTHEDVMHCMELGADGVQVLSLIHISEPTRRRGI
;
A
#
# COMPACT_ATOMS: atom_id res chain seq x y z
N MET A 1 2.35 13.81 -19.52
CA MET A 1 2.63 14.23 -18.13
C MET A 1 1.74 13.38 -17.23
N LEU A 2 2.28 12.71 -16.23
CA LEU A 2 1.51 11.90 -15.28
C LEU A 2 0.55 12.81 -14.49
N ARG A 3 -0.64 12.32 -14.19
CA ARG A 3 -1.64 13.05 -13.38
C ARG A 3 -1.28 12.92 -11.91
N GLU A 4 -1.67 13.92 -11.10
CA GLU A 4 -1.58 13.83 -9.65
C GLU A 4 -2.46 12.69 -9.12
N LEU A 5 -1.99 12.00 -8.08
CA LEU A 5 -2.79 11.01 -7.36
C LEU A 5 -3.56 11.69 -6.23
N ARG A 6 -4.88 11.59 -6.26
CA ARG A 6 -5.77 12.13 -5.24
C ARG A 6 -6.39 11.01 -4.43
N ILE A 7 -6.19 11.04 -3.11
CA ILE A 7 -6.77 10.08 -2.15
C ILE A 7 -7.56 10.88 -1.11
N GLY A 8 -8.87 10.91 -1.28
CA GLY A 8 -9.73 11.81 -0.50
C GLY A 8 -9.39 13.28 -0.77
N ASP A 9 -9.04 14.00 0.27
CA ASP A 9 -8.63 15.42 0.25
C ASP A 9 -7.11 15.60 0.06
N MET A 10 -6.34 14.52 0.11
CA MET A 10 -4.88 14.56 -0.04
C MET A 10 -4.44 14.40 -1.49
N VAL A 11 -3.31 15.01 -1.83
CA VAL A 11 -2.75 15.00 -3.19
C VAL A 11 -1.27 14.63 -3.14
N ALA A 12 -0.89 13.60 -3.90
CA ALA A 12 0.49 13.32 -4.25
C ALA A 12 0.75 13.81 -5.69
N LYS A 13 1.77 14.66 -5.88
CA LYS A 13 2.13 15.21 -7.19
C LYS A 13 2.56 14.14 -8.17
N LEU A 14 3.17 13.06 -7.64
CA LEU A 14 3.57 11.89 -8.41
C LEU A 14 2.63 10.73 -8.07
N PRO A 15 2.02 10.05 -9.07
CA PRO A 15 1.13 8.92 -8.85
C PRO A 15 1.93 7.63 -8.57
N ILE A 16 2.89 7.73 -7.68
CA ILE A 16 3.82 6.66 -7.34
C ILE A 16 3.76 6.41 -5.83
N ILE A 17 3.46 5.17 -5.47
CA ILE A 17 3.52 4.68 -4.11
C ILE A 17 4.78 3.82 -3.97
N GLN A 18 5.63 4.07 -2.98
CA GLN A 18 6.69 3.13 -2.61
C GLN A 18 6.08 2.08 -1.70
N GLY A 19 6.12 0.82 -2.12
CA GLY A 19 5.59 -0.30 -1.38
C GLY A 19 6.35 -0.58 -0.08
N GLY A 20 5.69 -1.22 0.89
CA GLY A 20 6.27 -1.55 2.18
C GLY A 20 7.01 -2.88 2.17
N MET A 21 8.32 -2.90 2.33
CA MET A 21 9.12 -4.11 2.56
C MET A 21 9.56 -4.19 4.04
N GLY A 22 9.17 -5.27 4.73
CA GLY A 22 9.76 -5.68 6.02
C GLY A 22 11.12 -6.33 5.79
N VAL A 23 11.89 -6.67 6.76
CA VAL A 23 12.10 -6.11 8.08
C VAL A 23 13.22 -5.09 7.96
N GLY A 24 12.99 -3.88 8.46
CA GLY A 24 14.06 -2.85 8.47
C GLY A 24 14.37 -2.17 7.12
N VAL A 25 13.68 -2.51 6.02
CA VAL A 25 13.92 -1.89 4.70
C VAL A 25 13.08 -0.64 4.52
N SER A 26 11.76 -0.77 4.53
CA SER A 26 10.85 0.37 4.37
C SER A 26 10.58 1.04 5.72
N LEU A 27 11.48 1.92 6.11
CA LEU A 27 11.40 2.72 7.34
C LEU A 27 11.28 4.22 7.03
N SER A 28 11.34 5.05 8.07
CA SER A 28 11.13 6.49 8.00
C SER A 28 11.99 7.23 6.96
N ARG A 29 13.25 6.82 6.76
CA ARG A 29 14.15 7.50 5.81
C ARG A 29 13.67 7.34 4.37
N LEU A 30 13.36 6.10 3.98
CA LEU A 30 12.88 5.82 2.63
C LEU A 30 11.51 6.46 2.40
N ALA A 31 10.55 6.19 3.29
CA ALA A 31 9.20 6.73 3.17
C ALA A 31 9.18 8.27 3.16
N GLY A 32 9.95 8.90 4.06
CA GLY A 32 10.06 10.36 4.10
C GLY A 32 10.71 10.96 2.86
N ALA A 33 11.73 10.29 2.28
CA ALA A 33 12.37 10.75 1.04
C ALA A 33 11.40 10.68 -0.15
N VAL A 34 10.65 9.59 -0.30
CA VAL A 34 9.64 9.45 -1.37
C VAL A 34 8.52 10.49 -1.21
N ALA A 35 8.02 10.67 0.00
CA ALA A 35 6.99 11.67 0.27
C ALA A 35 7.51 13.10 -0.02
N LYS A 36 8.77 13.42 0.32
CA LYS A 36 9.40 14.71 0.04
C LYS A 36 9.42 15.03 -1.46
N GLU A 37 9.62 14.03 -2.30
CA GLU A 37 9.58 14.18 -3.76
C GLU A 37 8.15 14.25 -4.32
N GLY A 38 7.13 14.18 -3.47
CA GLY A 38 5.72 14.32 -3.84
C GLY A 38 5.01 13.01 -4.16
N GLY A 39 5.61 11.85 -3.88
CA GLY A 39 4.96 10.54 -3.94
C GLY A 39 4.30 10.12 -2.63
N VAL A 40 3.97 8.84 -2.51
CA VAL A 40 3.47 8.22 -1.28
C VAL A 40 4.54 7.27 -0.73
N GLY A 41 5.18 7.66 0.37
CA GLY A 41 6.19 6.84 1.04
C GLY A 41 5.53 5.94 2.09
N VAL A 42 5.80 4.64 2.04
CA VAL A 42 5.14 3.65 2.89
C VAL A 42 6.13 2.94 3.81
N ILE A 43 5.81 2.91 5.09
CA ILE A 43 6.55 2.21 6.13
C ILE A 43 5.95 0.80 6.30
N SER A 44 6.77 -0.24 6.35
CA SER A 44 6.32 -1.59 6.70
C SER A 44 6.31 -1.78 8.21
N THR A 45 5.19 -2.24 8.76
CA THR A 45 5.07 -2.48 10.21
C THR A 45 5.52 -3.87 10.65
N ALA A 46 5.91 -4.74 9.70
CA ALA A 46 6.38 -6.10 9.98
C ALA A 46 7.69 -6.06 10.79
N GLN A 47 7.62 -6.46 12.06
CA GLN A 47 8.73 -6.47 13.02
C GLN A 47 9.52 -5.15 13.08
N ILE A 48 8.83 -4.03 12.90
CA ILE A 48 9.42 -2.70 12.80
C ILE A 48 10.22 -2.28 14.06
N GLY A 49 9.90 -2.88 15.21
CA GLY A 49 10.55 -2.60 16.49
C GLY A 49 11.88 -3.30 16.70
N PHE A 50 12.44 -3.98 15.70
CA PHE A 50 13.65 -4.80 15.85
C PHE A 50 14.89 -4.06 16.38
N GLU A 51 14.95 -2.73 16.24
CA GLU A 51 16.01 -1.88 16.81
C GLU A 51 15.65 -1.29 18.19
N GLU A 52 14.42 -1.49 18.67
CA GLU A 52 14.02 -0.94 19.98
C GLU A 52 14.57 -1.82 21.12
N PRO A 53 15.05 -1.21 22.21
CA PRO A 53 15.67 -1.94 23.34
C PRO A 53 14.75 -3.00 23.98
N GLU A 54 13.44 -2.79 23.89
CA GLU A 54 12.43 -3.71 24.44
C GLU A 54 12.15 -4.91 23.55
N PHE A 55 12.65 -4.96 22.33
CA PHE A 55 12.23 -5.96 21.31
C PHE A 55 12.41 -7.40 21.79
N GLU A 56 13.54 -7.70 22.42
CA GLU A 56 13.81 -9.06 22.94
C GLU A 56 12.87 -9.46 24.11
N LYS A 57 12.31 -8.49 24.83
CA LYS A 57 11.45 -8.72 25.99
C LYS A 57 9.97 -8.67 25.63
N ASP A 58 9.58 -7.74 24.78
CA ASP A 58 8.20 -7.45 24.39
C ASP A 58 8.15 -6.88 22.96
N GLN A 59 8.11 -7.79 21.98
CA GLN A 59 8.06 -7.43 20.56
C GLN A 59 6.82 -6.61 20.21
N ALA A 60 5.68 -6.90 20.85
CA ALA A 60 4.45 -6.17 20.58
C ALA A 60 4.60 -4.70 20.97
N LYS A 61 5.05 -4.44 22.18
CA LYS A 61 5.30 -3.07 22.67
C LYS A 61 6.36 -2.35 21.84
N ALA A 62 7.47 -3.01 21.53
CA ALA A 62 8.54 -2.45 20.71
C ALA A 62 8.02 -2.03 19.30
N ASN A 63 7.21 -2.87 18.66
CA ASN A 63 6.61 -2.56 17.39
C ASN A 63 5.70 -1.32 17.46
N LEU A 64 4.85 -1.18 18.48
CA LEU A 64 3.98 -0.02 18.63
C LEU A 64 4.76 1.29 18.86
N ILE A 65 5.84 1.24 19.64
CA ILE A 65 6.75 2.38 19.83
C ILE A 65 7.38 2.77 18.49
N ALA A 66 7.92 1.79 17.76
CA ALA A 66 8.60 2.01 16.51
C ALA A 66 7.67 2.55 15.40
N ILE A 67 6.42 2.05 15.30
CA ILE A 67 5.41 2.56 14.35
C ILE A 67 5.25 4.08 14.54
N LYS A 68 4.98 4.52 15.77
CA LYS A 68 4.79 5.95 16.06
C LYS A 68 6.05 6.78 15.78
N LYS A 69 7.21 6.28 16.17
CA LYS A 69 8.51 6.91 15.96
C LYS A 69 8.83 7.09 14.47
N HIS A 70 8.64 6.02 13.67
CA HIS A 70 8.94 6.06 12.25
C HIS A 70 7.97 6.91 11.45
N ILE A 71 6.67 6.89 11.74
CA ILE A 71 5.68 7.76 11.08
C ILE A 71 6.02 9.23 11.35
N LYS A 72 6.21 9.60 12.61
CA LYS A 72 6.61 10.97 12.97
C LYS A 72 7.86 11.40 12.21
N LYS A 73 8.89 10.57 12.23
CA LYS A 73 10.16 10.87 11.54
C LYS A 73 10.02 10.98 10.04
N ALA A 74 9.21 10.12 9.40
CA ALA A 74 8.95 10.21 7.97
C ALA A 74 8.22 11.51 7.59
N LYS A 75 7.22 11.91 8.39
CA LYS A 75 6.49 13.19 8.18
C LYS A 75 7.41 14.41 8.35
N GLU A 76 8.32 14.39 9.31
CA GLU A 76 9.35 15.43 9.45
C GLU A 76 10.23 15.52 8.19
N LEU A 77 10.68 14.37 7.66
CA LEU A 77 11.51 14.29 6.45
C LEU A 77 10.76 14.70 5.18
N ALA A 78 9.47 14.40 5.10
CA ALA A 78 8.60 14.78 3.99
C ALA A 78 8.39 16.30 3.88
N CYS A 79 8.61 17.07 4.96
CA CYS A 79 8.48 18.53 4.99
C CYS A 79 7.10 19.02 4.49
N GLY A 80 6.03 18.28 4.73
CA GLY A 80 4.68 18.62 4.27
C GLY A 80 4.40 18.32 2.79
N HIS A 81 5.31 17.63 2.10
CA HIS A 81 5.12 17.17 0.74
C HIS A 81 4.65 15.71 0.72
N GLY A 82 3.93 15.33 -0.34
CA GLY A 82 3.46 13.95 -0.56
C GLY A 82 2.66 13.38 0.62
N MET A 83 2.64 12.06 0.73
CA MET A 83 1.93 11.35 1.80
C MET A 83 2.87 10.34 2.47
N VAL A 84 2.68 10.12 3.78
CA VAL A 84 3.36 9.09 4.56
C VAL A 84 2.35 8.06 5.01
N GLY A 85 2.50 6.84 4.51
CA GLY A 85 1.62 5.72 4.84
C GLY A 85 2.33 4.58 5.54
N VAL A 86 1.52 3.58 5.88
CA VAL A 86 2.00 2.31 6.43
C VAL A 86 1.40 1.13 5.66
N ASN A 87 2.19 0.07 5.51
CA ASN A 87 1.72 -1.25 5.08
C ASN A 87 1.60 -2.14 6.31
N ILE A 88 0.41 -2.70 6.52
CA ILE A 88 0.10 -3.58 7.67
C ILE A 88 -0.48 -4.88 7.13
N MET A 89 0.21 -5.99 7.38
CA MET A 89 -0.30 -7.32 7.01
C MET A 89 -1.45 -7.73 7.94
N GLU A 90 -2.58 -8.11 7.36
CA GLU A 90 -3.76 -8.55 8.11
C GLU A 90 -3.46 -9.79 8.96
N ALA A 91 -2.61 -10.69 8.48
CA ALA A 91 -2.19 -11.90 9.18
C ALA A 91 -1.31 -11.66 10.43
N LEU A 92 -0.94 -10.42 10.76
CA LEU A 92 -0.16 -10.13 11.97
C LEU A 92 -0.98 -10.36 13.24
N LYS A 93 -0.35 -10.99 14.24
CA LYS A 93 -0.98 -11.28 15.54
C LYS A 93 -1.55 -10.03 16.22
N HIS A 94 -0.92 -8.86 16.05
CA HIS A 94 -1.29 -7.59 16.67
C HIS A 94 -1.75 -6.57 15.60
N TYR A 95 -2.50 -7.05 14.60
CA TYR A 95 -2.97 -6.23 13.49
C TYR A 95 -3.72 -4.97 13.96
N LYS A 96 -4.71 -5.15 14.85
CA LYS A 96 -5.55 -4.05 15.35
C LYS A 96 -4.72 -2.97 16.05
N GLU A 97 -3.81 -3.38 16.92
CA GLU A 97 -2.95 -2.49 17.66
C GLU A 97 -2.01 -1.71 16.74
N HIS A 98 -1.49 -2.35 15.66
CA HIS A 98 -0.69 -1.67 14.64
C HIS A 98 -1.49 -0.62 13.89
N VAL A 99 -2.74 -0.93 13.50
CA VAL A 99 -3.64 0.02 12.84
C VAL A 99 -3.90 1.22 13.74
N LEU A 100 -4.29 0.98 15.01
CA LEU A 100 -4.57 2.06 15.96
C LEU A 100 -3.35 2.93 16.24
N ALA A 101 -2.17 2.33 16.41
CA ALA A 101 -0.92 3.06 16.58
C ALA A 101 -0.55 3.93 15.36
N ALA A 102 -0.83 3.43 14.15
CA ALA A 102 -0.60 4.19 12.92
C ALA A 102 -1.54 5.38 12.79
N VAL A 103 -2.83 5.20 13.10
CA VAL A 103 -3.83 6.29 13.12
C VAL A 103 -3.46 7.34 14.16
N GLU A 104 -3.12 6.92 15.38
CA GLU A 104 -2.70 7.83 16.47
C GLU A 104 -1.45 8.63 16.11
N ALA A 105 -0.52 8.01 15.39
CA ALA A 105 0.70 8.68 14.90
C ALA A 105 0.46 9.61 13.70
N GLY A 106 -0.76 9.64 13.15
CA GLY A 106 -1.15 10.49 12.04
C GLY A 106 -0.66 10.01 10.67
N ALA A 107 -0.63 8.69 10.43
CA ALA A 107 -0.41 8.16 9.10
C ALA A 107 -1.45 8.70 8.11
N ASP A 108 -1.02 9.10 6.92
CA ASP A 108 -1.92 9.61 5.89
C ASP A 108 -2.72 8.47 5.26
N VAL A 109 -2.08 7.31 5.02
CA VAL A 109 -2.73 6.14 4.44
C VAL A 109 -2.33 4.85 5.15
N ILE A 110 -3.25 3.90 5.23
CA ILE A 110 -3.01 2.52 5.65
C ILE A 110 -3.34 1.61 4.48
N ILE A 111 -2.34 0.85 4.02
CA ILE A 111 -2.48 -0.17 2.98
C ILE A 111 -2.41 -1.53 3.67
N SER A 112 -3.44 -2.36 3.52
CA SER A 112 -3.50 -3.64 4.20
C SER A 112 -3.72 -4.80 3.23
N GLY A 113 -2.90 -5.84 3.39
CA GLY A 113 -2.89 -7.05 2.58
C GLY A 113 -2.39 -8.25 3.37
N ALA A 114 -1.90 -9.30 2.71
CA ALA A 114 -1.60 -10.59 3.30
C ALA A 114 -2.81 -11.16 4.07
N GLY A 115 -3.95 -11.13 3.43
CA GLY A 115 -5.30 -11.39 3.90
C GLY A 115 -6.26 -10.33 3.41
N LEU A 116 -7.57 -10.53 3.64
CA LEU A 116 -8.58 -9.52 3.33
C LEU A 116 -8.92 -8.75 4.61
N PRO A 117 -8.59 -7.45 4.70
CA PRO A 117 -8.72 -6.66 5.94
C PRO A 117 -10.20 -6.27 6.19
N MET A 118 -11.02 -7.26 6.53
CA MET A 118 -12.47 -7.11 6.66
C MET A 118 -12.88 -6.12 7.76
N GLU A 119 -12.08 -6.00 8.82
CA GLU A 119 -12.38 -5.16 9.99
C GLU A 119 -11.69 -3.78 9.94
N LEU A 120 -10.88 -3.51 8.91
CA LEU A 120 -10.14 -2.25 8.82
C LEU A 120 -11.03 -0.99 8.90
N PRO A 121 -12.22 -0.94 8.29
CA PRO A 121 -13.12 0.21 8.43
C PRO A 121 -13.64 0.46 9.84
N GLU A 122 -13.69 -0.57 10.69
CA GLU A 122 -14.10 -0.45 12.09
C GLU A 122 -13.00 0.20 12.95
N LEU A 123 -11.73 -0.07 12.58
CA LEU A 123 -10.56 0.41 13.33
C LEU A 123 -10.18 1.86 12.99
N VAL A 124 -10.60 2.35 11.84
CA VAL A 124 -10.25 3.69 11.36
C VAL A 124 -11.53 4.48 11.12
N ASP A 125 -11.79 5.49 11.94
CA ASP A 125 -12.95 6.36 11.77
C ASP A 125 -12.90 7.04 10.37
N GLU A 126 -14.03 7.06 9.67
CA GLU A 126 -14.14 7.69 8.35
C GLU A 126 -13.83 9.20 8.39
N LYS A 127 -14.08 9.84 9.55
CA LYS A 127 -13.77 11.25 9.78
C LYS A 127 -12.30 11.50 10.14
N SER A 128 -11.52 10.43 10.37
CA SER A 128 -10.09 10.58 10.62
C SER A 128 -9.37 11.11 9.38
N HIS A 129 -8.18 11.66 9.56
CA HIS A 129 -7.32 12.05 8.45
C HIS A 129 -6.83 10.82 7.65
N THR A 130 -6.68 9.67 8.31
CA THR A 130 -6.10 8.45 7.73
C THR A 130 -7.05 7.80 6.72
N ARG A 131 -6.56 7.56 5.50
CA ARG A 131 -7.28 6.85 4.44
C ARG A 131 -6.88 5.38 4.40
N ILE A 132 -7.81 4.51 4.01
CA ILE A 132 -7.61 3.05 4.06
C ILE A 132 -7.75 2.40 2.69
N ALA A 133 -6.88 1.43 2.41
CA ALA A 133 -6.89 0.65 1.19
C ALA A 133 -6.67 -0.84 1.45
N PRO A 134 -7.46 -1.72 0.84
CA PRO A 134 -7.15 -3.12 0.74
C PRO A 134 -6.16 -3.38 -0.40
N ILE A 135 -5.33 -4.42 -0.26
CA ILE A 135 -4.61 -5.04 -1.37
C ILE A 135 -5.47 -6.19 -1.90
N VAL A 136 -5.66 -6.24 -3.20
CA VAL A 136 -6.42 -7.30 -3.88
C VAL A 136 -5.66 -7.81 -5.10
N SER A 137 -5.84 -9.08 -5.45
CA SER A 137 -5.17 -9.69 -6.61
C SER A 137 -6.18 -10.16 -7.68
N SER A 138 -7.48 -10.04 -7.40
CA SER A 138 -8.54 -10.48 -8.31
C SER A 138 -9.82 -9.67 -8.14
N LYS A 139 -10.64 -9.63 -9.20
CA LYS A 139 -12.00 -9.09 -9.17
C LYS A 139 -12.86 -9.72 -8.07
N ARG A 140 -12.70 -11.03 -7.86
CA ARG A 140 -13.44 -11.73 -6.81
C ARG A 140 -13.08 -11.19 -5.42
N ALA A 141 -11.79 -10.97 -5.14
CA ALA A 141 -11.32 -10.40 -3.89
C ALA A 141 -11.78 -8.95 -3.73
N ALA A 142 -11.64 -8.13 -4.79
CA ALA A 142 -12.11 -6.75 -4.80
C ALA A 142 -13.61 -6.63 -4.52
N ASN A 143 -14.42 -7.40 -5.22
CA ASN A 143 -15.87 -7.40 -5.02
C ASN A 143 -16.26 -7.89 -3.61
N LEU A 144 -15.59 -8.91 -3.10
CA LEU A 144 -15.84 -9.43 -1.76
C LEU A 144 -15.57 -8.37 -0.69
N ILE A 145 -14.39 -7.75 -0.71
CA ILE A 145 -13.99 -6.77 0.32
C ILE A 145 -14.86 -5.52 0.26
N LEU A 146 -15.09 -4.96 -0.95
CA LEU A 146 -15.92 -3.77 -1.11
C LEU A 146 -17.38 -4.01 -0.72
N LYS A 147 -17.94 -5.18 -1.07
CA LYS A 147 -19.28 -5.59 -0.64
C LYS A 147 -19.38 -5.70 0.88
N MET A 148 -18.40 -6.33 1.51
CA MET A 148 -18.39 -6.49 2.97
C MET A 148 -18.27 -5.16 3.69
N TRP A 149 -17.37 -4.28 3.25
CA TRP A 149 -17.22 -2.95 3.83
C TRP A 149 -18.49 -2.11 3.65
N ALA A 150 -19.07 -2.13 2.45
CA ALA A 150 -20.33 -1.43 2.19
C ALA A 150 -21.50 -1.94 3.03
N HIS A 151 -21.58 -3.26 3.24
CA HIS A 151 -22.70 -3.86 3.99
C HIS A 151 -22.56 -3.69 5.50
N ARG A 152 -21.35 -3.94 6.05
CA ARG A 152 -21.15 -3.92 7.52
C ARG A 152 -20.95 -2.52 8.07
N TYR A 153 -20.27 -1.64 7.32
CA TYR A 153 -19.81 -0.36 7.82
C TYR A 153 -20.37 0.84 7.06
N ASN A 154 -21.22 0.59 6.04
CA ASN A 154 -21.69 1.63 5.11
C ASN A 154 -20.54 2.51 4.57
N ARG A 155 -19.42 1.89 4.28
CA ARG A 155 -18.16 2.53 3.86
C ARG A 155 -17.54 1.80 2.67
N THR A 156 -16.78 2.52 1.83
CA THR A 156 -15.96 1.94 0.77
C THR A 156 -14.47 2.21 1.01
N ALA A 157 -13.61 1.61 0.20
CA ALA A 157 -12.18 1.91 0.22
C ALA A 157 -11.92 3.37 -0.18
N ASP A 158 -10.87 3.97 0.36
CA ASP A 158 -10.41 5.29 -0.06
C ASP A 158 -9.57 5.20 -1.33
N PHE A 159 -8.92 4.08 -1.56
CA PHE A 159 -8.25 3.65 -2.79
C PHE A 159 -8.05 2.13 -2.74
N ILE A 160 -7.60 1.51 -3.84
CA ILE A 160 -7.34 0.08 -3.92
C ILE A 160 -5.94 -0.14 -4.48
N VAL A 161 -5.20 -1.10 -3.92
CA VAL A 161 -3.94 -1.58 -4.51
C VAL A 161 -4.18 -2.94 -5.14
N ILE A 162 -3.90 -3.07 -6.44
CA ILE A 162 -3.93 -4.33 -7.18
C ILE A 162 -2.53 -4.91 -7.17
N GLU A 163 -2.36 -6.08 -6.59
CA GLU A 163 -1.08 -6.78 -6.56
C GLU A 163 -1.07 -7.93 -7.57
N GLY A 164 -0.30 -7.74 -8.65
CA GLY A 164 -0.19 -8.68 -9.75
C GLY A 164 0.71 -9.88 -9.46
N PRO A 165 0.70 -10.91 -10.34
CA PRO A 165 1.46 -12.15 -10.16
C PRO A 165 2.98 -11.95 -10.20
N LYS A 166 3.45 -10.83 -10.76
CA LYS A 166 4.88 -10.45 -10.79
C LYS A 166 5.33 -9.69 -9.53
N ALA A 167 4.46 -9.52 -8.54
CA ALA A 167 4.84 -8.97 -7.25
C ALA A 167 5.65 -9.99 -6.44
N GLY A 168 6.40 -9.49 -5.45
CA GLY A 168 7.08 -10.32 -4.47
C GLY A 168 6.30 -10.39 -3.16
N GLY A 169 6.60 -11.38 -2.32
CA GLY A 169 6.03 -11.50 -0.97
C GLY A 169 4.82 -12.43 -0.90
N HIS A 170 3.78 -11.99 -0.20
CA HIS A 170 2.58 -12.80 0.04
C HIS A 170 1.59 -12.64 -1.11
N LEU A 171 1.70 -13.48 -2.13
CA LEU A 171 0.87 -13.40 -3.32
C LEU A 171 -0.52 -14.03 -3.11
N GLY A 172 -1.54 -13.40 -3.68
CA GLY A 172 -2.92 -13.90 -3.71
C GLY A 172 -3.19 -14.91 -4.84
N PHE A 173 -2.16 -15.65 -5.30
CA PHE A 173 -2.20 -16.61 -6.40
C PHE A 173 -1.82 -18.00 -5.94
N SER A 174 -2.42 -19.05 -6.54
CA SER A 174 -1.99 -20.42 -6.31
C SER A 174 -0.68 -20.74 -7.04
N ASN A 175 0.02 -21.82 -6.63
CA ASN A 175 1.23 -22.25 -7.31
C ASN A 175 0.98 -22.61 -8.77
N GLU A 176 -0.19 -23.16 -9.10
CA GLU A 176 -0.60 -23.50 -10.47
C GLU A 176 -0.77 -22.23 -11.31
N GLN A 177 -1.40 -21.19 -10.75
CA GLN A 177 -1.55 -19.89 -11.42
C GLN A 177 -0.20 -19.23 -11.67
N LEU A 178 0.73 -19.30 -10.70
CA LEU A 178 2.07 -18.74 -10.86
C LEU A 178 2.93 -19.54 -11.86
N ALA A 179 2.71 -20.84 -11.98
CA ALA A 179 3.40 -21.68 -12.97
C ALA A 179 2.95 -21.38 -14.41
N ASP A 180 1.71 -20.90 -14.59
CA ASP A 180 1.12 -20.55 -15.90
C ASP A 180 1.03 -19.02 -16.12
N MET A 181 1.89 -18.26 -15.45
CA MET A 181 1.83 -16.80 -15.45
C MET A 181 2.01 -16.18 -16.84
N GLU A 182 2.73 -16.84 -17.75
CA GLU A 182 2.95 -16.36 -19.13
C GLU A 182 1.66 -16.37 -19.97
N HIS A 183 0.69 -17.24 -19.63
CA HIS A 183 -0.59 -17.31 -20.33
C HIS A 183 -1.72 -16.57 -19.60
N MET A 184 -1.42 -15.95 -18.45
CA MET A 184 -2.41 -15.20 -17.67
C MET A 184 -2.67 -13.84 -18.30
N ASP A 185 -3.90 -13.58 -18.74
CA ASP A 185 -4.34 -12.25 -19.15
C ASP A 185 -4.66 -11.39 -17.91
N TYR A 186 -3.59 -10.87 -17.29
CA TYR A 186 -3.75 -10.07 -16.07
C TYR A 186 -4.22 -8.65 -16.35
N ASP A 187 -4.03 -8.14 -17.57
CA ASP A 187 -4.55 -6.85 -18.01
C ASP A 187 -6.08 -6.81 -17.98
N SER A 188 -6.72 -7.89 -18.39
CA SER A 188 -8.17 -8.05 -18.28
C SER A 188 -8.63 -8.08 -16.84
N GLU A 189 -7.90 -8.76 -15.94
CA GLU A 189 -8.22 -8.78 -14.51
C GLU A 189 -8.11 -7.38 -13.88
N ILE A 190 -7.06 -6.63 -14.22
CA ILE A 190 -6.89 -5.23 -13.78
C ILE A 190 -8.11 -4.38 -14.20
N LYS A 191 -8.51 -4.45 -15.47
CA LYS A 191 -9.68 -3.73 -15.98
C LYS A 191 -10.97 -4.11 -15.28
N GLU A 192 -11.14 -5.38 -14.94
CA GLU A 192 -12.31 -5.86 -14.21
C GLU A 192 -12.33 -5.37 -12.76
N ILE A 193 -11.16 -5.29 -12.08
CA ILE A 193 -11.05 -4.71 -10.74
C ILE A 193 -11.35 -3.21 -10.78
N ILE A 194 -10.83 -2.48 -11.78
CA ILE A 194 -11.14 -1.06 -11.99
C ILE A 194 -12.64 -0.85 -12.20
N SER A 195 -13.27 -1.69 -13.02
CA SER A 195 -14.73 -1.65 -13.23
C SER A 195 -15.51 -1.90 -11.94
N CYS A 196 -15.03 -2.84 -11.11
CA CYS A 196 -15.61 -3.10 -9.79
C CYS A 196 -15.50 -1.86 -8.89
N ALA A 197 -14.34 -1.19 -8.83
CA ALA A 197 -14.14 0.03 -8.07
C ALA A 197 -15.12 1.14 -8.51
N LYS A 198 -15.27 1.35 -9.83
CA LYS A 198 -16.20 2.34 -10.40
C LYS A 198 -17.65 2.14 -9.98
N ALA A 199 -18.12 0.90 -9.87
CA ALA A 199 -19.48 0.62 -9.38
C ALA A 199 -19.69 1.10 -7.93
N TYR A 200 -18.64 1.02 -7.10
CA TYR A 200 -18.67 1.54 -5.73
C TYR A 200 -18.46 3.06 -5.65
N GLU A 201 -17.71 3.66 -6.58
CA GLU A 201 -17.63 5.12 -6.74
C GLU A 201 -19.01 5.71 -6.96
N GLU A 202 -19.80 5.15 -7.90
CA GLU A 202 -21.17 5.58 -8.19
C GLU A 202 -22.07 5.45 -6.97
N LYS A 203 -21.96 4.31 -6.26
CA LYS A 203 -22.76 4.04 -5.06
C LYS A 203 -22.46 4.99 -3.93
N PHE A 204 -21.20 5.29 -3.66
CA PHE A 204 -20.77 6.13 -2.53
C PHE A 204 -20.51 7.58 -2.93
N LYS A 205 -20.63 7.92 -4.22
CA LYS A 205 -20.33 9.25 -4.80
C LYS A 205 -18.95 9.76 -4.39
N LYS A 206 -17.97 8.86 -4.43
CA LYS A 206 -16.60 9.09 -3.98
C LYS A 206 -15.64 8.40 -4.94
N HIS A 207 -14.65 9.13 -5.45
CA HIS A 207 -13.59 8.54 -6.27
C HIS A 207 -12.75 7.54 -5.46
N ILE A 208 -12.48 6.38 -6.04
CA ILE A 208 -11.68 5.29 -5.47
C ILE A 208 -10.50 5.03 -6.39
N PRO A 209 -9.38 5.75 -6.22
CA PRO A 209 -8.20 5.53 -7.05
C PRO A 209 -7.74 4.08 -7.03
N VAL A 210 -7.33 3.59 -8.19
CA VAL A 210 -6.79 2.23 -8.34
C VAL A 210 -5.32 2.30 -8.66
N ILE A 211 -4.51 1.61 -7.85
CA ILE A 211 -3.06 1.56 -7.92
C ILE A 211 -2.63 0.17 -8.34
N VAL A 212 -1.82 0.06 -9.40
CA VAL A 212 -1.30 -1.23 -9.87
C VAL A 212 0.10 -1.48 -9.33
N ALA A 213 0.32 -2.67 -8.80
CA ALA A 213 1.59 -3.13 -8.23
C ALA A 213 2.01 -4.48 -8.83
N GLY A 214 3.31 -4.74 -8.84
CA GLY A 214 3.90 -5.99 -9.29
C GLY A 214 4.42 -5.95 -10.72
N GLY A 215 5.74 -6.01 -10.88
CA GLY A 215 6.42 -6.00 -12.18
C GLY A 215 6.56 -4.63 -12.83
N VAL A 216 6.33 -3.55 -12.10
CA VAL A 216 6.48 -2.17 -12.60
C VAL A 216 7.90 -1.69 -12.32
N PHE A 217 8.72 -1.51 -13.36
CA PHE A 217 10.14 -1.11 -13.26
C PHE A 217 10.50 0.05 -14.18
N THR A 218 9.91 0.13 -15.37
CA THR A 218 10.25 1.09 -16.40
C THR A 218 9.18 2.15 -16.55
N HIS A 219 9.50 3.19 -17.30
CA HIS A 219 8.51 4.20 -17.68
C HIS A 219 7.38 3.59 -18.51
N GLU A 220 7.72 2.65 -19.39
CA GLU A 220 6.76 1.92 -20.24
C GLU A 220 5.77 1.12 -19.39
N ASP A 221 6.24 0.44 -18.32
CA ASP A 221 5.36 -0.29 -17.40
C ASP A 221 4.39 0.66 -16.69
N VAL A 222 4.86 1.83 -16.25
CA VAL A 222 4.02 2.86 -15.64
C VAL A 222 2.95 3.32 -16.63
N MET A 223 3.35 3.66 -17.86
CA MET A 223 2.42 4.12 -18.89
C MET A 223 1.40 3.05 -19.26
N HIS A 224 1.81 1.79 -19.36
CA HIS A 224 0.91 0.66 -19.59
C HIS A 224 -0.17 0.56 -18.49
N CYS A 225 0.22 0.63 -17.22
CA CYS A 225 -0.75 0.64 -16.11
C CYS A 225 -1.75 1.80 -16.23
N MET A 226 -1.27 3.00 -16.60
CA MET A 226 -2.15 4.17 -16.81
C MET A 226 -3.11 3.97 -17.98
N GLU A 227 -2.67 3.35 -19.09
CA GLU A 227 -3.49 3.01 -20.24
C GLU A 227 -4.58 1.98 -19.92
N LEU A 228 -4.32 1.06 -18.97
CA LEU A 228 -5.33 0.15 -18.43
C LEU A 228 -6.39 0.87 -17.58
N GLY A 229 -6.13 2.11 -17.18
CA GLY A 229 -7.04 2.94 -16.41
C GLY A 229 -6.67 3.06 -14.93
N ALA A 230 -5.45 2.70 -14.53
CA ALA A 230 -4.96 2.95 -13.18
C ALA A 230 -4.74 4.45 -12.91
N ASP A 231 -4.89 4.86 -11.66
CA ASP A 231 -4.63 6.23 -11.19
C ASP A 231 -3.18 6.40 -10.71
N GLY A 232 -2.48 5.31 -10.45
CA GLY A 232 -1.11 5.29 -10.01
C GLY A 232 -0.51 3.90 -10.01
N VAL A 233 0.76 3.83 -9.65
CA VAL A 233 1.50 2.56 -9.52
C VAL A 233 2.16 2.45 -8.16
N GLN A 234 2.32 1.20 -7.67
CA GLN A 234 3.14 0.91 -6.51
C GLN A 234 4.41 0.17 -6.95
N VAL A 235 5.55 0.72 -6.57
CA VAL A 235 6.88 0.15 -6.84
C VAL A 235 7.57 -0.20 -5.53
N LEU A 236 8.30 -1.31 -5.50
CA LEU A 236 8.93 -1.79 -4.28
C LEU A 236 10.42 -2.08 -4.48
N SER A 237 10.81 -2.68 -5.60
CA SER A 237 12.17 -3.19 -5.78
C SER A 237 13.17 -2.06 -5.98
N LEU A 238 13.90 -1.74 -4.91
CA LEU A 238 15.05 -0.82 -4.95
C LEU A 238 16.33 -1.51 -5.39
N ILE A 239 16.43 -2.83 -5.29
CA ILE A 239 17.63 -3.62 -5.62
C ILE A 239 18.00 -3.47 -7.08
N HIS A 240 17.01 -3.46 -7.97
CA HIS A 240 17.26 -3.29 -9.41
C HIS A 240 17.72 -1.88 -9.80
N ILE A 241 17.47 -0.89 -8.96
CA ILE A 241 17.86 0.51 -9.20
C ILE A 241 19.22 0.83 -8.56
N SER A 242 19.51 0.25 -7.38
CA SER A 242 20.68 0.61 -6.57
C SER A 242 21.90 -0.30 -6.75
N GLU A 243 21.74 -1.53 -7.23
CA GLU A 243 22.85 -2.49 -7.32
C GLU A 243 23.76 -2.43 -8.57
N PRO A 244 23.39 -1.85 -9.73
CA PRO A 244 24.32 -1.76 -10.85
C PRO A 244 25.61 -1.02 -10.56
N THR A 245 25.61 -0.15 -9.56
CA THR A 245 26.79 0.66 -9.18
C THR A 245 27.76 -0.04 -8.23
N ARG A 246 27.32 -1.04 -7.46
CA ARG A 246 28.22 -1.77 -6.53
C ARG A 246 29.04 -2.87 -7.19
N ARG A 247 28.64 -3.43 -8.32
CA ARG A 247 29.38 -4.49 -9.02
C ARG A 247 30.57 -3.98 -9.86
N ARG A 248 30.79 -2.68 -9.96
CA ARG A 248 31.94 -2.09 -10.70
C ARG A 248 33.11 -1.63 -9.82
N GLY A 249 33.05 -1.93 -8.52
CA GLY A 249 34.03 -1.49 -7.54
C GLY A 249 34.79 -2.63 -6.83
N ILE A 250 34.99 -3.80 -7.49
CA ILE A 250 35.90 -4.85 -7.06
C ILE A 250 36.83 -5.15 -8.22
#